data_07a2aa866b67f9b9255eb1174a387254
#
_entry.id   07a2aa866b67f9b9255eb1174a387254
#
_cell.length_a   1.000
_cell.length_b   1.000
_cell.length_c   1.000
_cell.angle_alpha   90.00
_cell.angle_beta   90.00
_cell.angle_gamma   90.00
#
_symmetry.space_group_name_H-M   'P 1'
#
loop_
_entity.id
_entity.type
_entity.pdbx_description
1 polymer ?
#
loop_
_entity_poly.entity_id
_entity_poly.type
_entity_poly.pdbx_seq_one_letter_code
_entity_poly.pdbx_strand_id
1 'polypeptide(L)'
;VLRWTHGRSSVTSLLAGLPIISLTTTGAKSGQPRTVPLVAVEDGERLVIFASNFGQAHYPAWYHNLRAHPQARVLLRGQERVYLARETEGTERDAYWAAAVKLYPGYQAYKVRTGGRPIPVIVLTPVTSTV
;
A
#
# COMPACT_ATOMS: atom_id res chain seq x y z
N VAL A 1 -0.95 -3.56 -17.26
CA VAL A 1 -0.50 -4.52 -17.00
C VAL A 1 0.55 -4.58 -16.13
N LEU A 2 0.75 -5.54 -15.61
CA LEU A 2 1.61 -5.64 -14.60
C LEU A 2 2.96 -5.67 -15.07
N ARG A 3 3.66 -4.73 -14.69
CA ARG A 3 5.01 -4.67 -15.04
C ARG A 3 5.77 -5.68 -14.36
N TRP A 4 5.24 -6.30 -13.38
CA TRP A 4 5.97 -7.30 -12.71
C TRP A 4 6.18 -8.49 -13.59
N THR A 5 5.34 -8.72 -14.56
CA THR A 5 5.60 -9.83 -15.39
C THR A 5 6.68 -9.51 -16.35
N HIS A 6 6.84 -8.20 -16.68
CA HIS A 6 7.78 -7.84 -17.56
C HIS A 6 9.02 -7.67 -16.86
N GLY A 7 8.98 -7.18 -15.69
CA GLY A 7 10.13 -7.02 -14.92
C GLY A 7 10.37 -8.23 -14.14
N ARG A 8 11.14 -9.12 -14.64
CA ARG A 8 11.46 -10.29 -13.98
C ARG A 8 12.03 -10.06 -12.65
N SER A 9 12.75 -8.97 -12.45
CA SER A 9 13.33 -8.69 -11.17
C SER A 9 12.25 -8.39 -10.15
N SER A 10 11.14 -7.80 -10.56
CA SER A 10 10.05 -7.56 -9.64
C SER A 10 9.45 -8.86 -9.18
N VAL A 11 9.26 -9.79 -10.09
CA VAL A 11 8.72 -11.07 -9.74
C VAL A 11 9.63 -11.79 -8.77
N THR A 12 10.91 -11.74 -9.02
CA THR A 12 11.88 -12.37 -8.14
C THR A 12 11.85 -11.75 -6.78
N SER A 13 11.73 -10.45 -6.73
CA SER A 13 11.67 -9.73 -5.49
C SER A 13 10.45 -10.14 -4.68
N LEU A 14 9.32 -10.33 -5.33
CA LEU A 14 8.13 -10.75 -4.65
C LEU A 14 8.25 -12.15 -4.10
N LEU A 15 8.94 -13.02 -4.81
CA LEU A 15 9.15 -14.38 -4.33
C LEU A 15 10.09 -14.40 -3.15
N ALA A 16 11.02 -13.49 -3.11
CA ALA A 16 11.95 -13.40 -2.01
C ALA A 16 11.36 -12.70 -0.82
N GLY A 17 10.23 -12.01 -1.02
CA GLY A 17 9.62 -11.27 0.05
C GLY A 17 9.22 -9.89 -0.45
N LEU A 18 8.13 -9.39 0.04
CA LEU A 18 7.66 -8.08 -0.36
C LEU A 18 8.50 -7.01 0.33
N PRO A 19 8.75 -5.90 -0.34
CA PRO A 19 9.54 -4.85 0.28
C PRO A 19 8.80 -4.21 1.45
N ILE A 20 9.56 -3.78 2.42
CA ILE A 20 9.01 -3.06 3.57
C ILE A 20 9.37 -1.60 3.38
N ILE A 21 8.37 -0.75 3.45
CA ILE A 21 8.58 0.68 3.32
C ILE A 21 8.34 1.36 4.64
N SER A 22 8.88 2.56 4.80
CA SER A 22 8.53 3.42 5.91
C SER A 22 7.59 4.46 5.36
N LEU A 23 6.34 4.43 5.80
CA LEU A 23 5.33 5.34 5.31
C LEU A 23 5.12 6.45 6.31
N THR A 24 5.32 7.70 5.89
CA THR A 24 5.09 8.85 6.75
C THR A 24 3.88 9.62 6.25
N THR A 25 2.84 9.67 7.08
CA THR A 25 1.61 10.38 6.75
C THR A 25 1.45 11.56 7.70
N THR A 26 0.52 12.45 7.36
CA THR A 26 0.20 13.59 8.23
C THR A 26 -1.00 13.22 9.07
N GLY A 27 -0.89 13.31 10.36
CA GLY A 27 -1.98 12.94 11.26
C GLY A 27 -3.25 13.69 10.93
N ALA A 28 -4.36 12.96 10.81
CA ALA A 28 -5.64 13.54 10.40
C ALA A 28 -6.10 14.62 11.37
N LYS A 29 -5.83 14.44 12.65
CA LYS A 29 -6.25 15.42 13.64
C LYS A 29 -5.12 16.29 14.13
N SER A 30 -3.95 15.72 14.31
CA SER A 30 -2.85 16.48 14.90
C SER A 30 -2.04 17.28 13.91
N GLY A 31 -2.06 16.89 12.63
CA GLY A 31 -1.22 17.53 11.64
C GLY A 31 0.25 17.17 11.77
N GLN A 32 0.59 16.26 12.67
CA GLN A 32 1.97 15.87 12.89
C GLN A 32 2.35 14.67 12.06
N PRO A 33 3.62 14.54 11.67
CA PRO A 33 4.03 13.38 10.87
C PRO A 33 3.96 12.11 11.71
N ARG A 34 3.52 11.03 11.06
CA ARG A 34 3.42 9.72 11.69
C ARG A 34 4.05 8.71 10.74
N THR A 35 5.01 7.97 11.22
CA THR A 35 5.75 7.01 10.40
C THR A 35 5.50 5.59 10.89
N VAL A 36 5.17 4.71 9.96
CA VAL A 36 4.97 3.29 10.27
C VAL A 36 5.62 2.44 9.20
N PRO A 37 6.08 1.24 9.56
CA PRO A 37 6.58 0.31 8.55
C PRO A 37 5.42 -0.48 7.96
N LEU A 38 5.45 -0.70 6.66
CA LEU A 38 4.41 -1.47 5.97
C LEU A 38 5.03 -2.30 4.88
N VAL A 39 4.36 -3.41 4.57
CA VAL A 39 4.72 -4.20 3.41
C VAL A 39 3.97 -3.60 2.23
N ALA A 40 4.63 -3.46 1.10
CA ALA A 40 4.01 -2.91 -0.10
C ALA A 40 4.18 -3.87 -1.25
N VAL A 41 3.33 -3.71 -2.27
CA VAL A 41 3.49 -4.43 -3.52
C VAL A 41 3.91 -3.40 -4.55
N GLU A 42 4.99 -3.69 -5.27
CA GLU A 42 5.44 -2.75 -6.29
C GLU A 42 4.77 -3.01 -7.61
N ASP A 43 4.29 -1.94 -8.24
CA ASP A 43 3.66 -2.03 -9.55
C ASP A 43 4.29 -0.92 -10.39
N GLY A 44 5.41 -1.22 -11.01
CA GLY A 44 6.21 -0.20 -11.70
C GLY A 44 6.76 0.76 -10.67
N GLU A 45 6.50 2.03 -10.85
CA GLU A 45 6.93 3.03 -9.89
C GLU A 45 5.89 3.27 -8.81
N ARG A 46 4.74 2.64 -8.92
CA ARG A 46 3.70 2.81 -7.93
C ARG A 46 3.84 1.76 -6.85
N LEU A 47 3.33 2.08 -5.68
CA LEU A 47 3.30 1.15 -4.57
C LEU A 47 1.86 0.91 -4.18
N VAL A 48 1.53 -0.32 -3.83
CA VAL A 48 0.18 -0.67 -3.42
C VAL A 48 0.23 -1.15 -1.99
N ILE A 49 -0.58 -0.56 -1.13
CA ILE A 49 -0.62 -0.94 0.28
C ILE A 49 -2.06 -1.27 0.66
N PHE A 50 -2.20 -2.09 1.68
CA PHE A 50 -3.49 -2.64 2.06
C PHE A 50 -3.77 -2.31 3.52
N ALA A 51 -4.91 -1.69 3.77
CA ALA A 51 -5.24 -1.23 5.12
C ALA A 51 -5.89 -2.35 5.93
N SER A 52 -5.15 -3.42 6.16
CA SER A 52 -5.68 -4.59 6.83
C SER A 52 -5.65 -4.50 8.35
N ASN A 53 -4.74 -3.70 8.88
CA ASN A 53 -4.56 -3.55 10.32
C ASN A 53 -4.51 -4.91 11.04
N PHE A 54 -3.83 -5.87 10.43
CA PHE A 54 -3.65 -7.21 10.98
C PHE A 54 -4.97 -7.91 11.29
N GLY A 55 -6.01 -7.61 10.52
CA GLY A 55 -7.29 -8.29 10.68
C GLY A 55 -8.18 -7.71 11.77
N GLN A 56 -7.78 -6.59 12.36
CA GLN A 56 -8.60 -6.00 13.39
C GLN A 56 -9.83 -5.32 12.79
N ALA A 57 -10.80 -5.03 13.66
CA ALA A 57 -12.08 -4.53 13.19
C ALA A 57 -12.04 -3.10 12.67
N HIS A 58 -11.06 -2.32 13.07
CA HIS A 58 -10.98 -0.93 12.61
C HIS A 58 -9.81 -0.74 11.66
N TYR A 59 -9.87 0.30 10.85
CA TYR A 59 -8.80 0.58 9.91
C TYR A 59 -7.61 1.20 10.63
N PRO A 60 -6.40 1.04 10.06
CA PRO A 60 -5.22 1.62 10.71
C PRO A 60 -5.24 3.14 10.61
N ALA A 61 -4.54 3.78 11.54
CA ALA A 61 -4.51 5.24 11.59
C ALA A 61 -4.01 5.86 10.29
N TRP A 62 -3.01 5.24 9.65
CA TRP A 62 -2.46 5.83 8.43
C TRP A 62 -3.49 5.89 7.31
N TYR A 63 -4.47 4.99 7.31
CA TYR A 63 -5.52 5.02 6.31
C TYR A 63 -6.35 6.30 6.47
N HIS A 64 -6.73 6.61 7.71
CA HIS A 64 -7.49 7.83 7.95
C HIS A 64 -6.65 9.06 7.67
N ASN A 65 -5.36 8.99 7.97
CA ASN A 65 -4.47 10.11 7.69
C ASN A 65 -4.39 10.38 6.19
N LEU A 66 -4.30 9.33 5.38
CA LEU A 66 -4.24 9.52 3.93
C LEU A 66 -5.55 10.01 3.35
N ARG A 67 -6.66 9.68 3.98
CA ARG A 67 -7.94 10.21 3.50
C ARG A 67 -8.05 11.70 3.78
N ALA A 68 -7.49 12.14 4.89
CA ALA A 68 -7.50 13.56 5.21
C ALA A 68 -6.42 14.33 4.47
N HIS A 69 -5.25 13.72 4.32
CA HIS A 69 -4.10 14.35 3.67
C HIS A 69 -3.45 13.32 2.76
N PRO A 70 -3.79 13.30 1.48
CA PRO A 70 -3.37 12.22 0.58
C PRO A 70 -1.91 12.23 0.15
N GLN A 71 -1.11 13.12 0.66
CA GLN A 71 0.29 13.15 0.32
C GLN A 71 1.09 12.45 1.41
N ALA A 72 2.05 11.63 1.02
CA ALA A 72 2.86 10.88 1.98
C ALA A 72 4.29 10.82 1.51
N ARG A 73 5.20 10.56 2.45
CA ARG A 73 6.58 10.30 2.11
C ARG A 73 6.85 8.83 2.34
N VAL A 74 7.61 8.24 1.45
CA VAL A 74 7.94 6.82 1.54
C VAL A 74 9.44 6.65 1.43
N LEU A 75 9.99 5.90 2.36
CA LEU A 75 11.39 5.51 2.30
C LEU A 75 11.43 4.06 1.87
N LEU A 76 12.05 3.80 0.73
CA LEU A 76 12.17 2.46 0.18
C LEU A 76 13.58 2.26 -0.31
N ARG A 77 14.23 1.26 0.18
CA ARG A 77 15.61 0.92 -0.20
C ARG A 77 16.52 2.13 -0.10
N GLY A 78 16.37 2.88 0.98
CA GLY A 78 17.24 4.01 1.25
C GLY A 78 16.91 5.28 0.49
N GLN A 79 15.84 5.27 -0.31
CA GLN A 79 15.48 6.44 -1.09
C GLN A 79 14.12 6.96 -0.67
N GLU A 80 14.03 8.23 -0.34
CA GLU A 80 12.79 8.83 0.08
C GLU A 80 12.16 9.60 -1.07
N ARG A 81 10.87 9.40 -1.29
CA ARG A 81 10.13 10.11 -2.33
C ARG A 81 8.77 10.48 -1.80
N VAL A 82 8.17 11.49 -2.41
CA VAL A 82 6.82 11.92 -2.09
C VAL A 82 5.84 11.23 -3.02
N TYR A 83 4.74 10.76 -2.46
CA TYR A 83 3.73 10.03 -3.21
C TYR A 83 2.36 10.63 -2.94
N LEU A 84 1.46 10.48 -3.91
CA LEU A 84 0.05 10.79 -3.70
C LEU A 84 -0.71 9.49 -3.57
N ALA A 85 -1.58 9.43 -2.57
CA ALA A 85 -2.35 8.23 -2.29
C ALA A 85 -3.72 8.34 -2.94
N ARG A 86 -4.22 7.21 -3.45
CA ARG A 86 -5.55 7.14 -4.02
C ARG A 86 -6.13 5.79 -3.64
N GLU A 87 -7.32 5.80 -3.10
CA GLU A 87 -7.99 4.55 -2.79
C GLU A 87 -8.61 3.99 -4.06
N THR A 88 -8.38 2.72 -4.33
CA THR A 88 -8.91 2.10 -5.53
C THR A 88 -10.31 1.57 -5.27
N GLU A 89 -11.03 1.27 -6.34
CA GLU A 89 -12.34 0.67 -6.24
C GLU A 89 -12.62 -0.11 -7.52
N GLY A 90 -13.65 -0.92 -7.49
CA GLY A 90 -14.07 -1.68 -8.66
C GLY A 90 -13.03 -2.66 -9.13
N THR A 91 -12.89 -2.76 -10.44
CA THR A 91 -12.01 -3.76 -11.03
C THR A 91 -10.55 -3.52 -10.72
N GLU A 92 -10.16 -2.28 -10.56
CA GLU A 92 -8.76 -1.98 -10.21
C GLU A 92 -8.45 -2.54 -8.83
N ARG A 93 -9.35 -2.30 -7.89
CA ARG A 93 -9.18 -2.82 -6.54
C ARG A 93 -9.12 -4.34 -6.55
N ASP A 94 -10.03 -4.95 -7.30
CA ASP A 94 -10.10 -6.40 -7.33
C ASP A 94 -8.85 -7.02 -7.93
N ALA A 95 -8.29 -6.37 -8.93
CA ALA A 95 -7.07 -6.87 -9.56
C ALA A 95 -5.89 -6.83 -8.60
N TYR A 96 -5.75 -5.73 -7.86
CA TYR A 96 -4.66 -5.64 -6.89
C TYR A 96 -4.87 -6.61 -5.74
N TRP A 97 -6.12 -6.78 -5.32
CA TRP A 97 -6.41 -7.71 -4.23
C TRP A 97 -6.08 -9.14 -4.65
N ALA A 98 -6.48 -9.53 -5.87
CA ALA A 98 -6.20 -10.86 -6.36
C ALA A 98 -4.70 -11.11 -6.45
N ALA A 99 -3.95 -10.11 -6.89
CA ALA A 99 -2.51 -10.25 -6.98
C ALA A 99 -1.87 -10.41 -5.59
N ALA A 100 -2.37 -9.65 -4.63
CA ALA A 100 -1.83 -9.72 -3.28
C ALA A 100 -2.12 -11.06 -2.63
N VAL A 101 -3.31 -11.59 -2.82
CA VAL A 101 -3.68 -12.87 -2.25
C VAL A 101 -2.83 -13.98 -2.83
N LYS A 102 -2.51 -13.88 -4.12
CA LYS A 102 -1.68 -14.87 -4.74
C LYS A 102 -0.28 -14.87 -4.18
N LEU A 103 0.24 -13.69 -3.85
CA LEU A 103 1.57 -13.57 -3.30
C LEU A 103 1.59 -13.80 -1.80
N TYR A 104 0.50 -13.52 -1.14
CA TYR A 104 0.46 -13.60 0.31
C TYR A 104 -0.93 -14.10 0.73
N PRO A 105 -1.13 -15.40 0.72
CA PRO A 105 -2.46 -15.97 1.00
C PRO A 105 -3.06 -15.58 2.34
N GLY A 106 -2.24 -15.13 3.27
CA GLY A 106 -2.75 -14.69 4.56
C GLY A 106 -3.77 -13.55 4.49
N TYR A 107 -3.78 -12.81 3.38
CA TYR A 107 -4.76 -11.74 3.24
C TYR A 107 -6.20 -12.25 3.19
N GLN A 108 -6.40 -13.46 2.72
CA GLN A 108 -7.74 -14.03 2.71
C GLN A 108 -8.21 -14.24 4.15
N ALA A 109 -7.31 -14.68 5.00
CA ALA A 109 -7.65 -14.88 6.40
C ALA A 109 -7.98 -13.55 7.08
N TYR A 110 -7.28 -12.49 6.72
CA TYR A 110 -7.58 -11.19 7.27
C TYR A 110 -8.99 -10.76 6.91
N LYS A 111 -9.39 -11.00 5.66
CA LYS A 111 -10.72 -10.63 5.22
C LYS A 111 -11.77 -11.36 6.03
N VAL A 112 -11.54 -12.62 6.31
CA VAL A 112 -12.49 -13.41 7.11
C VAL A 112 -12.54 -12.86 8.52
N ARG A 113 -11.38 -12.57 9.10
CA ARG A 113 -11.35 -12.08 10.47
C ARG A 113 -11.96 -10.71 10.64
N THR A 114 -12.00 -9.90 9.59
CA THR A 114 -12.62 -8.60 9.67
C THR A 114 -14.13 -8.68 9.49
N GLY A 115 -14.69 -9.88 9.43
CA GLY A 115 -16.12 -10.05 9.26
C GLY A 115 -16.58 -9.73 7.85
N GLY A 116 -15.71 -9.88 6.90
CA GLY A 116 -16.06 -9.59 5.53
C GLY A 116 -15.96 -8.13 5.17
N ARG A 117 -15.55 -7.28 6.10
CA ARG A 117 -15.37 -5.86 5.82
C ARG A 117 -14.29 -5.69 4.75
N PRO A 118 -14.54 -4.91 3.71
CA PRO A 118 -13.57 -4.74 2.66
C PRO A 118 -12.28 -4.12 3.20
N ILE A 119 -11.16 -4.61 2.71
CA ILE A 119 -9.88 -4.03 3.09
C ILE A 119 -9.52 -3.01 2.02
N PRO A 120 -9.35 -1.74 2.40
CA PRO A 120 -9.01 -0.72 1.41
C PRO A 120 -7.67 -1.00 0.75
N VAL A 121 -7.63 -0.78 -0.55
CA VAL A 121 -6.42 -0.96 -1.35
C VAL A 121 -6.02 0.41 -1.86
N ILE A 122 -4.86 0.87 -1.46
CA ILE A 122 -4.39 2.22 -1.73
C ILE A 122 -3.21 2.17 -2.69
N VAL A 123 -3.28 2.96 -3.75
CA VAL A 123 -2.18 3.08 -4.68
C VAL A 123 -1.44 4.38 -4.38
N LEU A 124 -0.13 4.27 -4.24
CA LEU A 124 0.73 5.43 -4.04
C LEU A 124 1.47 5.67 -5.33
N THR A 125 1.28 6.85 -5.90
CA THR A 125 1.93 7.23 -7.16
C THR A 125 2.97 8.29 -6.87
N PRO A 126 4.22 8.12 -7.33
CA PRO A 126 5.24 9.11 -7.02
C PRO A 126 4.92 10.44 -7.67
N VAL A 127 5.18 11.50 -6.93
CA VAL A 127 4.97 12.85 -7.44
C VAL A 127 6.21 13.21 -8.24
N THR A 128 5.99 13.53 -9.49
CA THR A 128 7.10 13.87 -10.36
C THR A 128 7.49 15.30 -10.11
N SER A 129 8.75 15.49 -9.87
CA SER A 129 9.23 16.83 -9.66
C SER A 129 9.36 17.46 -11.02
N THR A 130 8.72 18.56 -11.22
CA THR A 130 8.78 19.12 -12.44
C THR A 130 9.69 20.12 -12.43
N VAL A 131 10.44 20.30 -12.02
CA VAL A 131 11.26 21.26 -12.08
C VAL A 131 11.89 21.61 -12.74
#